data_a8e79350906fbbc9d8f3546d8e723e23
#
_entry.id   a8e79350906fbbc9d8f3546d8e723e23
#
_cell.length_a   1.000
_cell.length_b   1.000
_cell.length_c   1.000
_cell.angle_alpha   90.00
_cell.angle_beta   90.00
_cell.angle_gamma   90.00
#
_symmetry.space_group_name_H-M   'P 1'
#
loop_
_entity.id
_entity.type
_entity.pdbx_description
1 polymer ?
#
loop_
_entity_poly.entity_id
_entity_poly.type
_entity_poly.pdbx_seq_one_letter_code
_entity_poly.pdbx_strand_id
1 'polypeptide(L)'
;MDSSAATPINKPIFVVGSPRSGTSILTWCLGQHPNIVPLPESGWMGDFAIDLAIRYQIGAARGNRSILSAMDIQREEFFAHFGQSINDLILNHRKDLERKRSGHAARAVPNAVPDASMAAQPGANRKTRWVDGTPEYSLHIYGLRKLFPDALFVHLFRDVSAVVRSMLNFHRVAGTHLVANEEEAYRYWLRTVRACLKAERAYGPGVVYRLPYAALVENPEPAMRSLLDFLDVPYTAKCLEPLARRINSSSVPPDFKSDDPATDPAVVEEATRLFTEEGETPQPREASSAAAEEMQAAFEKQVQHVATVESKYEKAKQIITILRKETAGRTTSMQ
;
A
#
# COMPACT_ATOMS: atom_id res chain seq x y z
N MET A 1 -20.60 13.73 35.15
CA MET A 1 -19.90 12.43 35.02
C MET A 1 -19.72 12.20 33.53
N ASP A 2 -18.67 12.80 32.97
CA ASP A 2 -18.33 12.65 31.55
C ASP A 2 -17.56 11.36 31.36
N SER A 3 -18.27 10.33 30.92
CA SER A 3 -17.65 9.13 30.36
C SER A 3 -17.21 9.49 28.94
N SER A 4 -16.07 10.14 28.80
CA SER A 4 -15.33 10.22 27.56
C SER A 4 -14.90 8.77 27.21
N ALA A 5 -15.77 8.04 26.53
CA ALA A 5 -15.39 6.79 25.88
C ALA A 5 -14.30 7.17 24.87
N ALA A 6 -13.04 6.87 25.20
CA ALA A 6 -11.92 7.04 24.30
C ALA A 6 -12.31 6.40 22.96
N THR A 7 -12.38 7.22 21.91
CA THR A 7 -12.62 6.73 20.56
C THR A 7 -11.56 5.63 20.30
N PRO A 8 -11.94 4.42 19.92
CA PRO A 8 -10.97 3.36 19.72
C PRO A 8 -9.98 3.82 18.67
N ILE A 9 -8.70 3.92 19.06
CA ILE A 9 -7.61 4.33 18.18
C ILE A 9 -7.59 3.34 17.03
N ASN A 10 -8.04 3.79 15.87
CA ASN A 10 -7.97 2.98 14.66
C ASN A 10 -6.53 3.06 14.13
N LYS A 11 -5.81 1.94 14.24
CA LYS A 11 -4.46 1.79 13.69
C LYS A 11 -4.55 0.99 12.38
N PRO A 12 -4.71 1.64 11.22
CA PRO A 12 -4.71 0.94 9.94
C PRO A 12 -3.43 0.13 9.75
N ILE A 13 -3.52 -0.97 9.02
CA ILE A 13 -2.40 -1.85 8.73
C ILE A 13 -2.13 -1.78 7.23
N PHE A 14 -0.89 -1.45 6.86
CA PHE A 14 -0.43 -1.50 5.48
C PHE A 14 0.60 -2.61 5.33
N VAL A 15 0.31 -3.60 4.48
CA VAL A 15 1.29 -4.60 4.09
C VAL A 15 1.99 -4.10 2.85
N VAL A 16 3.25 -3.72 2.99
CA VAL A 16 4.08 -3.12 1.96
C VAL A 16 5.24 -4.04 1.56
N GLY A 17 5.83 -3.78 0.43
CA GLY A 17 6.91 -4.57 -0.14
C GLY A 17 6.89 -4.49 -1.65
N SER A 18 7.76 -5.24 -2.32
CA SER A 18 7.69 -5.31 -3.78
C SER A 18 6.42 -6.04 -4.23
N PRO A 19 5.81 -5.68 -5.36
CA PRO A 19 4.80 -6.52 -5.98
C PRO A 19 5.31 -7.95 -6.11
N ARG A 20 4.42 -8.93 -5.92
CA ARG A 20 4.75 -10.37 -5.92
C ARG A 20 5.58 -10.86 -4.72
N SER A 21 5.81 -10.03 -3.70
CA SER A 21 6.43 -10.48 -2.44
C SER A 21 5.51 -11.34 -1.57
N GLY A 22 4.21 -11.39 -1.87
CA GLY A 22 3.21 -12.13 -1.09
C GLY A 22 2.33 -11.22 -0.22
N THR A 23 2.24 -9.93 -0.53
CA THR A 23 1.39 -8.97 0.19
C THR A 23 -0.07 -9.41 0.23
N SER A 24 -0.61 -9.90 -0.88
CA SER A 24 -2.00 -10.37 -0.97
C SER A 24 -2.27 -11.56 -0.05
N ILE A 25 -1.37 -12.56 0.04
CA ILE A 25 -1.57 -13.72 0.93
C ILE A 25 -1.50 -13.29 2.40
N LEU A 26 -0.57 -12.41 2.76
CA LEU A 26 -0.46 -11.90 4.13
C LEU A 26 -1.69 -11.06 4.51
N THR A 27 -2.17 -10.21 3.60
CA THR A 27 -3.42 -9.45 3.78
C THR A 27 -4.59 -10.40 4.05
N TRP A 28 -4.63 -11.53 3.33
CA TRP A 28 -5.66 -12.52 3.53
C TRP A 28 -5.53 -13.25 4.88
N CYS A 29 -4.30 -13.59 5.29
CA CYS A 29 -4.03 -14.14 6.61
C CYS A 29 -4.53 -13.21 7.72
N LEU A 30 -4.14 -11.94 7.67
CA LEU A 30 -4.59 -10.93 8.63
C LEU A 30 -6.11 -10.72 8.59
N GLY A 31 -6.72 -10.85 7.41
CA GLY A 31 -8.17 -10.77 7.24
C GLY A 31 -8.98 -11.87 7.92
N GLN A 32 -8.36 -13.01 8.30
CA GLN A 32 -8.99 -14.06 9.11
C GLN A 32 -9.10 -13.66 10.59
N HIS A 33 -8.39 -12.63 11.01
CA HIS A 33 -8.48 -12.12 12.37
C HIS A 33 -9.86 -11.47 12.62
N PRO A 34 -10.55 -11.75 13.77
CA PRO A 34 -11.89 -11.24 14.04
C PRO A 34 -11.99 -9.71 14.08
N ASN A 35 -10.88 -9.01 14.37
CA ASN A 35 -10.85 -7.55 14.49
C ASN A 35 -10.35 -6.83 13.23
N ILE A 36 -9.93 -7.55 12.16
CA ILE A 36 -9.30 -6.95 10.98
C ILE A 36 -10.15 -7.18 9.72
N VAL A 37 -10.44 -6.11 8.98
CA VAL A 37 -11.09 -6.14 7.66
C VAL A 37 -10.01 -6.12 6.59
N PRO A 38 -9.86 -7.15 5.76
CA PRO A 38 -8.96 -7.07 4.63
C PRO A 38 -9.59 -6.24 3.51
N LEU A 39 -8.85 -5.29 2.94
CA LEU A 39 -9.29 -4.50 1.80
C LEU A 39 -8.77 -5.10 0.48
N PRO A 40 -9.45 -4.84 -0.64
CA PRO A 40 -8.86 -5.05 -1.97
C PRO A 40 -7.73 -4.05 -2.20
N GLU A 41 -6.73 -4.44 -2.98
CA GLU A 41 -5.68 -3.53 -3.43
C GLU A 41 -6.31 -2.36 -4.20
N SER A 42 -6.02 -1.14 -3.80
CA SER A 42 -6.71 0.05 -4.30
C SER A 42 -5.78 1.14 -4.86
N GLY A 43 -4.59 1.31 -4.30
CA GLY A 43 -3.54 2.22 -4.76
C GLY A 43 -3.82 3.73 -4.54
N TRP A 44 -5.06 4.16 -4.47
CA TRP A 44 -5.46 5.58 -4.52
C TRP A 44 -5.06 6.43 -3.30
N MET A 45 -4.91 5.84 -2.11
CA MET A 45 -4.63 6.61 -0.89
C MET A 45 -3.25 7.25 -0.90
N GLY A 46 -2.28 6.64 -1.60
CA GLY A 46 -0.95 7.22 -1.77
C GLY A 46 -0.98 8.51 -2.60
N ASP A 47 -1.66 8.46 -3.74
CA ASP A 47 -1.84 9.62 -4.61
C ASP A 47 -2.70 10.68 -3.95
N PHE A 48 -3.75 10.28 -3.24
CA PHE A 48 -4.60 11.20 -2.48
C PHE A 48 -3.80 11.99 -1.43
N ALA A 49 -2.81 11.38 -0.78
CA ALA A 49 -1.94 12.10 0.16
C ALA A 49 -1.14 13.22 -0.55
N ILE A 50 -0.70 12.99 -1.79
CA ILE A 50 -0.01 13.99 -2.62
C ILE A 50 -0.97 15.10 -3.01
N ASP A 51 -2.16 14.76 -3.50
CA ASP A 51 -3.18 15.73 -3.87
C ASP A 51 -3.58 16.61 -2.68
N LEU A 52 -3.73 16.02 -1.51
CA LEU A 52 -4.02 16.77 -0.28
C LEU A 52 -2.91 17.74 0.06
N ALA A 53 -1.65 17.36 -0.09
CA ALA A 53 -0.52 18.25 0.13
C ALA A 53 -0.55 19.45 -0.81
N ILE A 54 -0.83 19.21 -2.09
CA ILE A 54 -0.96 20.27 -3.12
C ILE A 54 -2.11 21.24 -2.72
N ARG A 55 -3.28 20.69 -2.35
CA ARG A 55 -4.45 21.52 -1.99
C ARG A 55 -4.18 22.31 -0.72
N TYR A 56 -3.52 21.72 0.28
CA TYR A 56 -3.11 22.43 1.48
C TYR A 56 -2.15 23.58 1.17
N GLN A 57 -1.10 23.35 0.37
CA GLN A 57 -0.13 24.38 0.00
C GLN A 57 -0.79 25.55 -0.75
N ILE A 58 -1.66 25.25 -1.72
CA ILE A 58 -2.40 26.28 -2.47
C ILE A 58 -3.32 27.08 -1.53
N GLY A 59 -4.02 26.39 -0.64
CA GLY A 59 -4.91 27.03 0.33
C GLY A 59 -4.15 27.91 1.31
N ALA A 60 -3.09 27.40 1.94
CA ALA A 60 -2.28 28.11 2.91
C ALA A 60 -1.58 29.35 2.30
N ALA A 61 -1.16 29.29 1.03
CA ALA A 61 -0.53 30.41 0.33
C ALA A 61 -1.47 31.62 0.10
N ARG A 62 -2.79 31.45 0.29
CA ARG A 62 -3.77 32.53 0.09
C ARG A 62 -3.91 33.46 1.30
N GLY A 63 -3.22 33.19 2.41
CA GLY A 63 -3.31 33.94 3.65
C GLY A 63 -4.77 34.05 4.15
N ASN A 64 -5.16 35.17 4.69
CA ASN A 64 -6.50 35.39 5.27
C ASN A 64 -7.68 35.23 4.30
N ARG A 65 -7.44 34.97 3.02
CA ARG A 65 -8.47 34.59 2.04
C ARG A 65 -8.78 33.09 2.00
N SER A 66 -8.10 32.29 2.82
CA SER A 66 -8.35 30.86 2.98
C SER A 66 -8.68 30.55 4.43
N ILE A 67 -9.66 29.66 4.63
CA ILE A 67 -9.99 29.16 5.97
C ILE A 67 -8.78 28.45 6.62
N LEU A 68 -7.90 27.84 5.84
CA LEU A 68 -6.73 27.15 6.36
C LEU A 68 -5.81 28.11 7.13
N SER A 69 -5.52 29.27 6.53
CA SER A 69 -4.67 30.28 7.19
C SER A 69 -5.46 31.15 8.14
N ALA A 70 -6.72 31.48 7.83
CA ALA A 70 -7.55 32.35 8.68
C ALA A 70 -7.91 31.70 10.03
N MET A 71 -7.97 30.36 10.07
CA MET A 71 -8.25 29.54 11.27
C MET A 71 -7.00 28.83 11.81
N ASP A 72 -5.82 29.12 11.27
CA ASP A 72 -4.55 28.50 11.65
C ASP A 72 -4.59 26.95 11.65
N ILE A 73 -5.29 26.38 10.66
CA ILE A 73 -5.38 24.92 10.51
C ILE A 73 -4.02 24.40 10.10
N GLN A 74 -3.43 23.57 10.97
CA GLN A 74 -2.13 22.97 10.72
C GLN A 74 -2.20 21.84 9.69
N ARG A 75 -1.11 21.63 8.96
CA ARG A 75 -1.04 20.60 7.91
C ARG A 75 -1.31 19.20 8.45
N GLU A 76 -0.74 18.88 9.59
CA GLU A 76 -0.90 17.59 10.26
C GLU A 76 -2.36 17.33 10.63
N GLU A 77 -3.04 18.32 11.19
CA GLU A 77 -4.46 18.28 11.50
C GLU A 77 -5.32 18.07 10.25
N PHE A 78 -5.02 18.83 9.20
CA PHE A 78 -5.72 18.73 7.92
C PHE A 78 -5.64 17.29 7.36
N PHE A 79 -4.45 16.71 7.33
CA PHE A 79 -4.26 15.34 6.87
C PHE A 79 -5.00 14.31 7.75
N ALA A 80 -4.86 14.41 9.06
CA ALA A 80 -5.46 13.48 10.00
C ALA A 80 -7.00 13.49 9.92
N HIS A 81 -7.62 14.61 9.67
CA HIS A 81 -9.07 14.70 9.46
C HIS A 81 -9.54 13.92 8.24
N PHE A 82 -8.83 14.01 7.11
CA PHE A 82 -9.16 13.22 5.93
C PHE A 82 -8.88 11.73 6.15
N GLY A 83 -7.80 11.39 6.81
CA GLY A 83 -7.50 10.01 7.20
C GLY A 83 -8.59 9.42 8.10
N GLN A 84 -9.08 10.17 9.08
CA GLN A 84 -10.20 9.73 9.92
C GLN A 84 -11.48 9.54 9.12
N SER A 85 -11.79 10.43 8.18
CA SER A 85 -12.95 10.28 7.30
C SER A 85 -12.87 9.02 6.43
N ILE A 86 -11.68 8.67 5.93
CA ILE A 86 -11.43 7.42 5.19
C ILE A 86 -11.64 6.21 6.11
N ASN A 87 -11.11 6.23 7.33
CA ASN A 87 -11.32 5.19 8.32
C ASN A 87 -12.81 4.94 8.57
N ASP A 88 -13.56 5.99 8.82
CA ASP A 88 -14.99 5.93 9.11
C ASP A 88 -15.75 5.36 7.91
N LEU A 89 -15.41 5.80 6.70
CA LEU A 89 -16.00 5.30 5.47
C LEU A 89 -15.78 3.78 5.32
N ILE A 90 -14.53 3.31 5.48
CA ILE A 90 -14.17 1.90 5.38
C ILE A 90 -14.92 1.06 6.42
N LEU A 91 -14.87 1.48 7.68
CA LEU A 91 -15.45 0.72 8.78
C LEU A 91 -16.99 0.72 8.75
N ASN A 92 -17.62 1.80 8.27
CA ASN A 92 -19.07 1.84 8.10
C ASN A 92 -19.56 0.92 6.98
N HIS A 93 -18.77 0.80 5.89
CA HIS A 93 -19.13 -0.05 4.74
C HIS A 93 -18.55 -1.48 4.79
N ARG A 94 -17.87 -1.88 5.87
CA ARG A 94 -17.25 -3.21 5.98
C ARG A 94 -18.22 -4.37 5.77
N LYS A 95 -19.46 -4.26 6.27
CA LYS A 95 -20.49 -5.31 6.10
C LYS A 95 -20.88 -5.50 4.64
N ASP A 96 -20.88 -4.44 3.85
CA ASP A 96 -21.18 -4.49 2.43
C ASP A 96 -20.06 -5.20 1.65
N LEU A 97 -18.82 -4.94 2.03
CA LEU A 97 -17.64 -5.62 1.46
C LEU A 97 -17.68 -7.12 1.79
N GLU A 98 -17.96 -7.51 3.03
CA GLU A 98 -18.08 -8.90 3.46
C GLU A 98 -19.21 -9.63 2.70
N ARG A 99 -20.37 -8.99 2.54
CA ARG A 99 -21.50 -9.53 1.78
C ARG A 99 -21.17 -9.75 0.31
N LYS A 100 -20.52 -8.79 -0.33
CA LYS A 100 -20.09 -8.90 -1.73
C LYS A 100 -19.09 -10.05 -1.92
N ARG A 101 -18.13 -10.21 -1.02
CA ARG A 101 -17.15 -11.31 -1.06
C ARG A 101 -17.81 -12.67 -0.94
N SER A 102 -18.73 -12.84 -0.01
CA SER A 102 -19.50 -14.08 0.16
C SER A 102 -20.32 -14.42 -1.08
N GLY A 103 -20.94 -13.41 -1.71
CA GLY A 103 -21.68 -13.58 -2.96
C GLY A 103 -20.82 -13.93 -4.17
N HIS A 104 -19.59 -13.43 -4.25
CA HIS A 104 -18.65 -13.79 -5.33
C HIS A 104 -18.06 -15.20 -5.13
N ALA A 105 -17.74 -15.58 -3.90
CA ALA A 105 -17.28 -16.94 -3.59
C ALA A 105 -18.32 -17.99 -3.96
N ALA A 106 -19.60 -17.73 -3.72
CA ALA A 106 -20.70 -18.60 -4.10
C ALA A 106 -20.91 -18.74 -5.63
N ARG A 107 -20.50 -17.73 -6.41
CA ARG A 107 -20.56 -17.75 -7.88
C ARG A 107 -19.35 -18.40 -8.56
N ALA A 108 -18.19 -18.35 -7.92
CA ALA A 108 -16.93 -18.82 -8.52
C ALA A 108 -16.73 -20.35 -8.40
N VAL A 109 -17.48 -21.05 -7.53
CA VAL A 109 -17.39 -22.49 -7.33
C VAL A 109 -18.80 -23.09 -7.28
N PRO A 110 -19.29 -23.75 -8.36
CA PRO A 110 -20.66 -24.29 -8.43
C PRO A 110 -21.01 -25.33 -7.36
N ASN A 111 -20.02 -25.85 -6.60
CA ASN A 111 -20.20 -26.84 -5.54
C ASN A 111 -19.49 -26.48 -4.22
N ALA A 112 -19.16 -25.20 -3.98
CA ALA A 112 -18.67 -24.79 -2.68
C ALA A 112 -19.82 -24.80 -1.67
N VAL A 113 -19.77 -25.70 -0.70
CA VAL A 113 -20.64 -25.66 0.47
C VAL A 113 -20.46 -24.30 1.11
N PRO A 114 -21.52 -23.48 1.31
CA PRO A 114 -21.39 -22.23 2.04
C PRO A 114 -20.83 -22.55 3.42
N ASP A 115 -19.65 -21.98 3.74
CA ASP A 115 -19.07 -22.11 5.07
C ASP A 115 -19.99 -21.38 6.06
N ALA A 116 -20.86 -22.13 6.69
CA ALA A 116 -21.81 -21.65 7.70
C ALA A 116 -21.09 -21.05 8.94
N SER A 117 -19.74 -21.17 9.03
CA SER A 117 -18.94 -20.56 10.07
C SER A 117 -18.82 -19.04 9.97
N MET A 118 -19.23 -18.46 8.82
CA MET A 118 -19.25 -17.00 8.58
C MET A 118 -20.58 -16.34 9.00
N ALA A 119 -21.54 -17.09 9.53
CA ALA A 119 -22.73 -16.49 10.15
C ALA A 119 -22.29 -15.74 11.42
N ALA A 120 -22.30 -14.41 11.33
CA ALA A 120 -21.95 -13.54 12.44
C ALA A 120 -22.76 -13.91 13.69
N GLN A 121 -22.09 -14.46 14.70
CA GLN A 121 -22.71 -14.65 16.02
C GLN A 121 -23.11 -13.26 16.55
N PRO A 122 -24.32 -13.08 17.07
CA PRO A 122 -24.73 -11.83 17.71
C PRO A 122 -23.87 -11.62 18.95
N GLY A 123 -22.99 -10.61 18.91
CA GLY A 123 -22.04 -10.30 19.99
C GLY A 123 -20.56 -10.44 19.63
N ALA A 124 -20.21 -11.00 18.47
CA ALA A 124 -18.82 -11.10 18.03
C ALA A 124 -18.25 -9.72 17.70
N ASN A 125 -17.07 -9.43 18.24
CA ASN A 125 -16.28 -8.23 18.16
C ASN A 125 -16.44 -7.48 16.83
N ARG A 126 -16.82 -6.19 16.92
CA ARG A 126 -16.80 -5.29 15.76
C ARG A 126 -15.39 -5.23 15.22
N LYS A 127 -15.16 -5.63 13.98
CA LYS A 127 -13.90 -5.35 13.29
C LYS A 127 -13.63 -3.85 13.38
N THR A 128 -12.56 -3.49 14.04
CA THR A 128 -12.23 -2.09 14.38
C THR A 128 -11.02 -1.59 13.59
N ARG A 129 -10.35 -2.49 12.87
CA ARG A 129 -9.17 -2.20 12.05
C ARG A 129 -9.34 -2.76 10.66
N TRP A 130 -8.57 -2.24 9.73
CA TRP A 130 -8.49 -2.76 8.37
C TRP A 130 -7.02 -2.93 7.94
N VAL A 131 -6.81 -3.81 6.97
CA VAL A 131 -5.52 -4.05 6.35
C VAL A 131 -5.61 -3.87 4.84
N ASP A 132 -4.68 -3.12 4.26
CA ASP A 132 -4.50 -2.93 2.82
C ASP A 132 -3.12 -3.45 2.42
N GLY A 133 -3.08 -4.33 1.44
CA GLY A 133 -1.85 -4.96 0.95
C GLY A 133 -1.42 -4.48 -0.43
N THR A 134 -1.78 -3.27 -0.82
CA THR A 134 -1.34 -2.65 -2.08
C THR A 134 0.18 -2.47 -2.07
N PRO A 135 0.93 -3.18 -2.94
CA PRO A 135 2.40 -3.16 -2.89
C PRO A 135 2.97 -1.76 -3.18
N GLU A 136 2.34 -0.99 -4.04
CA GLU A 136 2.73 0.36 -4.45
C GLU A 136 2.77 1.36 -3.28
N TYR A 137 2.05 1.07 -2.19
CA TYR A 137 2.12 1.88 -0.97
C TYR A 137 3.50 1.90 -0.32
N SER A 138 4.39 0.98 -0.70
CA SER A 138 5.81 1.04 -0.36
C SER A 138 6.44 2.40 -0.70
N LEU A 139 5.98 3.04 -1.78
CA LEU A 139 6.50 4.33 -2.25
C LEU A 139 5.81 5.52 -1.57
N HIS A 140 4.74 5.29 -0.81
CA HIS A 140 3.87 6.32 -0.25
C HIS A 140 3.79 6.31 1.29
N ILE A 141 4.67 5.56 1.97
CA ILE A 141 4.63 5.36 3.44
C ILE A 141 4.57 6.71 4.19
N TYR A 142 5.36 7.70 3.76
CA TYR A 142 5.34 9.03 4.40
C TYR A 142 3.97 9.71 4.30
N GLY A 143 3.38 9.77 3.10
CA GLY A 143 2.07 10.37 2.88
C GLY A 143 0.95 9.63 3.63
N LEU A 144 1.01 8.29 3.64
CA LEU A 144 0.08 7.45 4.40
C LEU A 144 0.19 7.70 5.91
N ARG A 145 1.40 7.90 6.43
CA ARG A 145 1.62 8.28 7.83
C ARG A 145 1.06 9.65 8.16
N LYS A 146 1.01 10.59 7.22
CA LYS A 146 0.34 11.88 7.43
C LYS A 146 -1.18 11.71 7.49
N LEU A 147 -1.77 10.89 6.62
CA LEU A 147 -3.20 10.58 6.66
C LEU A 147 -3.59 9.78 7.91
N PHE A 148 -2.76 8.80 8.27
CA PHE A 148 -3.01 7.87 9.36
C PHE A 148 -1.82 7.85 10.34
N PRO A 149 -1.74 8.82 11.28
CA PRO A 149 -0.61 8.95 12.19
C PRO A 149 -0.31 7.69 13.02
N ASP A 150 -1.36 6.89 13.31
CA ASP A 150 -1.26 5.65 14.09
C ASP A 150 -1.14 4.39 13.21
N ALA A 151 -0.98 4.52 11.90
CA ALA A 151 -0.83 3.38 11.00
C ALA A 151 0.42 2.55 11.31
N LEU A 152 0.27 1.23 11.19
CA LEU A 152 1.35 0.27 11.27
C LEU A 152 1.64 -0.31 9.89
N PHE A 153 2.92 -0.52 9.61
CA PHE A 153 3.39 -1.04 8.33
C PHE A 153 4.08 -2.38 8.52
N VAL A 154 3.75 -3.35 7.67
CA VAL A 154 4.40 -4.65 7.63
C VAL A 154 5.17 -4.73 6.32
N HIS A 155 6.49 -4.62 6.40
CA HIS A 155 7.37 -4.78 5.24
C HIS A 155 7.61 -6.26 4.98
N LEU A 156 6.96 -6.80 3.97
CA LEU A 156 7.15 -8.18 3.54
C LEU A 156 8.39 -8.28 2.64
N PHE A 157 9.48 -8.80 3.22
CA PHE A 157 10.79 -8.89 2.59
C PHE A 157 11.02 -10.28 1.98
N ARG A 158 11.19 -10.34 0.66
CA ARG A 158 11.28 -11.59 -0.08
C ARG A 158 12.46 -11.59 -1.05
N ASP A 159 13.01 -12.80 -1.27
CA ASP A 159 14.07 -13.08 -2.24
C ASP A 159 13.79 -12.43 -3.60
N VAL A 160 14.81 -11.71 -4.11
CA VAL A 160 14.67 -10.90 -5.31
C VAL A 160 14.45 -11.77 -6.55
N SER A 161 15.17 -12.90 -6.69
CA SER A 161 15.04 -13.78 -7.84
C SER A 161 13.64 -14.39 -7.92
N ALA A 162 13.08 -14.82 -6.77
CA ALA A 162 11.72 -15.33 -6.70
C ALA A 162 10.68 -14.28 -7.06
N VAL A 163 10.90 -13.04 -6.65
CA VAL A 163 10.00 -11.91 -6.96
C VAL A 163 10.06 -11.55 -8.44
N VAL A 164 11.26 -11.40 -9.01
CA VAL A 164 11.48 -11.08 -10.42
C VAL A 164 10.84 -12.15 -11.33
N ARG A 165 11.11 -13.43 -11.07
CA ARG A 165 10.47 -14.53 -11.78
C ARG A 165 8.94 -14.47 -11.71
N SER A 166 8.39 -14.13 -10.56
CA SER A 166 6.94 -13.98 -10.38
C SER A 166 6.37 -12.75 -11.12
N MET A 167 7.11 -11.64 -11.19
CA MET A 167 6.71 -10.47 -11.98
C MET A 167 6.65 -10.78 -13.47
N LEU A 168 7.67 -11.41 -14.01
CA LEU A 168 7.76 -11.78 -15.42
C LEU A 168 6.65 -12.76 -15.84
N ASN A 169 6.22 -13.62 -14.93
CA ASN A 169 5.12 -14.57 -15.17
C ASN A 169 3.73 -14.05 -14.81
N PHE A 170 3.60 -12.80 -14.38
CA PHE A 170 2.32 -12.24 -13.93
C PHE A 170 1.23 -12.26 -15.01
N HIS A 171 1.59 -12.06 -16.27
CA HIS A 171 0.67 -12.08 -17.40
C HIS A 171 -0.13 -13.39 -17.52
N ARG A 172 0.42 -14.51 -17.05
CA ARG A 172 -0.29 -15.81 -17.06
C ARG A 172 -1.48 -15.85 -16.11
N VAL A 173 -1.49 -14.98 -15.10
CA VAL A 173 -2.57 -14.91 -14.10
C VAL A 173 -3.50 -13.75 -14.37
N ALA A 174 -2.95 -12.59 -14.70
CA ALA A 174 -3.71 -11.34 -14.85
C ALA A 174 -4.04 -10.98 -16.30
N GLY A 175 -3.48 -11.69 -17.29
CA GLY A 175 -3.65 -11.37 -18.70
C GLY A 175 -2.90 -10.12 -19.18
N THR A 176 -2.19 -9.42 -18.26
CA THR A 176 -1.40 -8.23 -18.55
C THR A 176 0.00 -8.36 -17.96
N HIS A 177 1.00 -7.78 -18.60
CA HIS A 177 2.36 -7.73 -18.07
C HIS A 177 2.46 -6.70 -16.95
N LEU A 178 3.13 -7.06 -15.85
CA LEU A 178 3.43 -6.15 -14.74
C LEU A 178 4.66 -5.29 -15.03
N VAL A 179 5.61 -5.85 -15.77
CA VAL A 179 6.89 -5.24 -16.16
C VAL A 179 7.16 -5.58 -17.62
N ALA A 180 7.89 -4.72 -18.34
CA ALA A 180 8.20 -4.93 -19.72
C ALA A 180 9.31 -5.98 -19.95
N ASN A 181 10.29 -6.04 -19.01
CA ASN A 181 11.44 -6.93 -19.10
C ASN A 181 12.01 -7.24 -17.70
N GLU A 182 13.07 -8.05 -17.68
CA GLU A 182 13.71 -8.49 -16.45
C GLU A 182 14.41 -7.33 -15.71
N GLU A 183 15.09 -6.45 -16.42
CA GLU A 183 15.75 -5.29 -15.80
C GLU A 183 14.75 -4.38 -15.09
N GLU A 184 13.59 -4.13 -15.68
CA GLU A 184 12.52 -3.36 -15.06
C GLU A 184 12.02 -4.05 -13.78
N ALA A 185 11.92 -5.38 -13.76
CA ALA A 185 11.54 -6.14 -12.58
C ALA A 185 12.54 -5.97 -11.42
N TYR A 186 13.85 -6.06 -11.70
CA TYR A 186 14.89 -5.80 -10.71
C TYR A 186 14.86 -4.35 -10.21
N ARG A 187 14.73 -3.37 -11.11
CA ARG A 187 14.63 -1.95 -10.75
C ARG A 187 13.37 -1.66 -9.92
N TYR A 188 12.26 -2.34 -10.21
CA TYR A 188 11.03 -2.20 -9.44
C TYR A 188 11.22 -2.75 -8.02
N TRP A 189 11.80 -3.95 -7.89
CA TRP A 189 12.11 -4.53 -6.60
C TRP A 189 13.02 -3.61 -5.78
N LEU A 190 14.13 -3.13 -6.35
CA LEU A 190 15.06 -2.21 -5.72
C LEU A 190 14.36 -0.94 -5.21
N ARG A 191 13.53 -0.33 -6.04
CA ARG A 191 12.82 0.90 -5.70
C ARG A 191 11.89 0.71 -4.51
N THR A 192 11.08 -0.33 -4.51
CA THR A 192 10.08 -0.59 -3.47
C THR A 192 10.73 -1.05 -2.16
N VAL A 193 11.72 -1.94 -2.23
CA VAL A 193 12.43 -2.43 -1.04
C VAL A 193 13.23 -1.30 -0.40
N ARG A 194 13.96 -0.49 -1.15
CA ARG A 194 14.67 0.69 -0.62
C ARG A 194 13.74 1.67 0.09
N ALA A 195 12.55 1.89 -0.45
CA ALA A 195 11.56 2.74 0.20
C ALA A 195 11.10 2.16 1.55
N CYS A 196 10.86 0.85 1.61
CA CYS A 196 10.52 0.17 2.85
C CYS A 196 11.66 0.22 3.88
N LEU A 197 12.89 -0.07 3.46
CA LEU A 197 14.08 -0.01 4.32
C LEU A 197 14.33 1.41 4.86
N LYS A 198 14.08 2.41 4.04
CA LYS A 198 14.13 3.81 4.50
C LYS A 198 13.07 4.09 5.57
N ALA A 199 11.85 3.59 5.38
CA ALA A 199 10.78 3.73 6.36
C ALA A 199 11.08 2.99 7.68
N GLU A 200 11.70 1.80 7.61
CA GLU A 200 12.17 1.09 8.82
C GLU A 200 13.17 1.93 9.62
N ARG A 201 14.13 2.54 8.93
CA ARG A 201 15.10 3.44 9.57
C ARG A 201 14.45 4.70 10.12
N ALA A 202 13.51 5.29 9.38
CA ALA A 202 12.86 6.54 9.76
C ALA A 202 11.93 6.39 10.96
N TYR A 203 11.18 5.30 11.04
CA TYR A 203 10.11 5.14 12.03
C TYR A 203 10.39 4.08 13.09
N GLY A 204 11.37 3.23 12.89
CA GLY A 204 11.75 2.17 13.82
C GLY A 204 10.73 1.02 13.92
N PRO A 205 11.04 0.02 14.76
CA PRO A 205 10.29 -1.24 14.85
C PRO A 205 8.91 -1.10 15.51
N GLY A 206 8.62 0.01 16.16
CA GLY A 206 7.29 0.30 16.71
C GLY A 206 6.26 0.73 15.66
N VAL A 207 6.70 1.04 14.43
CA VAL A 207 5.83 1.51 13.33
C VAL A 207 5.95 0.65 12.10
N VAL A 208 7.16 0.18 11.77
CA VAL A 208 7.42 -0.69 10.61
C VAL A 208 8.00 -2.00 11.10
N TYR A 209 7.35 -3.10 10.79
CA TYR A 209 7.80 -4.46 11.11
C TYR A 209 8.28 -5.15 9.85
N ARG A 210 9.55 -5.57 9.80
CA ARG A 210 10.06 -6.40 8.70
C ARG A 210 9.69 -7.86 8.95
N LEU A 211 8.93 -8.43 8.02
CA LEU A 211 8.59 -9.85 8.00
C LEU A 211 9.32 -10.53 6.82
N PRO A 212 10.32 -11.38 7.07
CA PRO A 212 10.90 -12.19 6.02
C PRO A 212 9.85 -13.18 5.48
N TYR A 213 9.68 -13.23 4.16
CA TYR A 213 8.73 -14.16 3.53
C TYR A 213 9.07 -15.62 3.83
N ALA A 214 10.37 -15.97 3.90
CA ALA A 214 10.83 -17.31 4.26
C ALA A 214 10.30 -17.71 5.66
N ALA A 215 10.37 -16.81 6.65
CA ALA A 215 9.85 -17.09 7.99
C ALA A 215 8.35 -17.39 7.98
N LEU A 216 7.58 -16.68 7.14
CA LEU A 216 6.14 -16.92 7.01
C LEU A 216 5.81 -18.29 6.37
N VAL A 217 6.69 -18.81 5.49
CA VAL A 217 6.48 -20.09 4.80
C VAL A 217 7.04 -21.28 5.58
N GLU A 218 8.23 -21.13 6.15
CA GLU A 218 8.95 -22.21 6.84
C GLU A 218 8.51 -22.37 8.29
N ASN A 219 8.21 -21.25 8.98
CA ASN A 219 7.82 -21.21 10.39
C ASN A 219 6.59 -20.31 10.58
N PRO A 220 5.42 -20.65 9.99
CA PRO A 220 4.28 -19.75 9.89
C PRO A 220 3.69 -19.35 11.25
N GLU A 221 3.64 -20.26 12.23
CA GLU A 221 3.04 -19.95 13.52
C GLU A 221 3.89 -18.97 14.34
N PRO A 222 5.20 -19.18 14.58
CA PRO A 222 6.04 -18.18 15.24
C PRO A 222 6.05 -16.82 14.53
N ALA A 223 6.13 -16.81 13.20
CA ALA A 223 6.12 -15.59 12.41
C ALA A 223 4.79 -14.82 12.58
N MET A 224 3.66 -15.53 12.55
CA MET A 224 2.34 -14.91 12.72
C MET A 224 2.14 -14.43 14.17
N ARG A 225 2.62 -15.14 15.19
CA ARG A 225 2.57 -14.69 16.59
C ARG A 225 3.32 -13.38 16.77
N SER A 226 4.57 -13.30 16.31
CA SER A 226 5.37 -12.08 16.39
C SER A 226 4.72 -10.91 15.63
N LEU A 227 4.13 -11.18 14.48
CA LEU A 227 3.42 -10.17 13.70
C LEU A 227 2.16 -9.67 14.44
N LEU A 228 1.34 -10.56 15.00
CA LEU A 228 0.13 -10.18 15.73
C LEU A 228 0.46 -9.45 17.04
N ASP A 229 1.55 -9.81 17.71
CA ASP A 229 2.08 -9.07 18.86
C ASP A 229 2.49 -7.64 18.48
N PHE A 230 3.22 -7.48 17.36
CA PHE A 230 3.53 -6.14 16.83
C PHE A 230 2.26 -5.33 16.51
N LEU A 231 1.25 -5.99 15.97
CA LEU A 231 -0.02 -5.35 15.64
C LEU A 231 -0.89 -5.07 16.89
N ASP A 232 -0.47 -5.47 18.07
CA ASP A 232 -1.23 -5.35 19.32
C ASP A 232 -2.63 -5.97 19.22
N VAL A 233 -2.68 -7.22 18.70
CA VAL A 233 -3.91 -8.01 18.61
C VAL A 233 -3.66 -9.45 19.09
N PRO A 234 -4.66 -10.09 19.73
CA PRO A 234 -4.52 -11.46 20.23
C PRO A 234 -4.20 -12.45 19.10
N TYR A 235 -3.36 -13.44 19.39
CA TYR A 235 -3.09 -14.51 18.42
C TYR A 235 -4.35 -15.34 18.14
N THR A 236 -4.54 -15.67 16.87
CA THR A 236 -5.53 -16.66 16.42
C THR A 236 -4.95 -17.54 15.31
N ALA A 237 -5.10 -18.86 15.48
CA ALA A 237 -4.66 -19.83 14.47
C ALA A 237 -5.40 -19.68 13.12
N LYS A 238 -6.57 -19.03 13.09
CA LYS A 238 -7.29 -18.75 11.84
C LYS A 238 -6.45 -17.96 10.84
N CYS A 239 -5.53 -17.11 11.32
CA CYS A 239 -4.62 -16.38 10.44
C CYS A 239 -3.65 -17.27 9.66
N LEU A 240 -3.51 -18.55 10.03
CA LEU A 240 -2.68 -19.52 9.31
C LEU A 240 -3.46 -20.29 8.23
N GLU A 241 -4.80 -20.31 8.28
CA GLU A 241 -5.63 -21.09 7.34
C GLU A 241 -5.34 -20.79 5.86
N PRO A 242 -5.15 -19.52 5.43
CA PRO A 242 -4.83 -19.24 4.05
C PRO A 242 -3.48 -19.81 3.59
N LEU A 243 -2.51 -19.96 4.49
CA LEU A 243 -1.19 -20.53 4.16
C LEU A 243 -1.26 -22.02 3.88
N ALA A 244 -2.19 -22.75 4.53
CA ALA A 244 -2.41 -24.17 4.31
C ALA A 244 -2.99 -24.46 2.92
N ARG A 245 -3.70 -23.49 2.34
CA ARG A 245 -4.18 -23.54 0.95
C ARG A 245 -3.09 -22.94 0.08
N ARG A 246 -2.45 -23.76 -0.75
CA ARG A 246 -1.41 -23.31 -1.68
C ARG A 246 -1.98 -22.30 -2.68
N ILE A 247 -2.06 -21.02 -2.27
CA ILE A 247 -2.55 -19.92 -3.08
C ILE A 247 -1.37 -19.34 -3.82
N ASN A 248 -0.90 -20.08 -4.82
CA ASN A 248 0.05 -19.54 -5.77
C ASN A 248 -0.74 -18.91 -6.92
N SER A 249 -0.95 -17.64 -6.84
CA SER A 249 -1.45 -16.85 -7.97
C SER A 249 -0.49 -16.82 -9.16
N SER A 250 0.76 -17.31 -9.00
CA SER A 250 1.71 -17.52 -10.07
C SER A 250 2.45 -18.81 -9.82
N SER A 251 2.02 -19.91 -10.44
CA SER A 251 2.88 -21.07 -10.61
C SER A 251 3.94 -20.71 -11.64
N VAL A 252 5.06 -20.18 -11.16
CA VAL A 252 6.25 -20.01 -12.00
C VAL A 252 6.74 -21.41 -12.34
N PRO A 253 6.86 -21.78 -13.62
CA PRO A 253 7.39 -23.08 -13.98
C PRO A 253 8.76 -23.31 -13.35
N PRO A 254 9.07 -24.53 -12.87
CA PRO A 254 10.37 -24.82 -12.23
C PRO A 254 11.56 -24.56 -13.15
N ASP A 255 11.37 -24.74 -14.44
CA ASP A 255 12.35 -24.57 -15.53
C ASP A 255 12.43 -23.13 -16.04
N PHE A 256 11.54 -22.22 -15.57
CA PHE A 256 11.59 -20.81 -15.98
C PHE A 256 12.85 -20.15 -15.42
N LYS A 257 13.68 -19.66 -16.30
CA LYS A 257 14.88 -18.88 -15.97
C LYS A 257 14.62 -17.40 -16.21
N SER A 258 15.14 -16.56 -15.32
CA SER A 258 15.28 -15.12 -15.48
C SER A 258 16.75 -14.87 -15.79
N ASP A 259 17.11 -14.93 -17.05
CA ASP A 259 18.48 -14.84 -17.56
C ASP A 259 18.52 -14.08 -18.92
N ASP A 260 17.74 -13.03 -19.03
CA ASP A 260 17.72 -12.17 -20.21
C ASP A 260 19.11 -11.53 -20.40
N PRO A 261 19.83 -11.84 -21.50
CA PRO A 261 21.16 -11.29 -21.75
C PRO A 261 21.18 -9.77 -21.96
N ALA A 262 20.03 -9.15 -22.17
CA ALA A 262 19.89 -7.70 -22.28
C ALA A 262 19.81 -7.00 -20.89
N THR A 263 19.64 -7.75 -19.81
CA THR A 263 19.58 -7.19 -18.45
C THR A 263 20.97 -6.72 -18.01
N ASP A 264 21.06 -5.48 -17.53
CA ASP A 264 22.31 -4.93 -16.97
C ASP A 264 22.76 -5.76 -15.75
N PRO A 265 23.91 -6.45 -15.80
CA PRO A 265 24.41 -7.25 -14.70
C PRO A 265 24.61 -6.46 -13.40
N ALA A 266 24.92 -5.16 -13.49
CA ALA A 266 25.11 -4.32 -12.31
C ALA A 266 23.80 -4.15 -11.52
N VAL A 267 22.66 -4.11 -12.19
CA VAL A 267 21.34 -4.03 -11.53
C VAL A 267 21.01 -5.33 -10.80
N VAL A 268 21.34 -6.48 -11.39
CA VAL A 268 21.15 -7.79 -10.78
C VAL A 268 22.03 -7.93 -9.54
N GLU A 269 23.31 -7.58 -9.68
CA GLU A 269 24.29 -7.61 -8.59
C GLU A 269 23.87 -6.71 -7.43
N GLU A 270 23.44 -5.47 -7.72
CA GLU A 270 22.97 -4.52 -6.73
C GLU A 270 21.75 -5.06 -5.96
N ALA A 271 20.76 -5.63 -6.66
CA ALA A 271 19.57 -6.17 -6.05
C ALA A 271 19.87 -7.41 -5.18
N THR A 272 20.72 -8.30 -5.67
CA THR A 272 21.13 -9.50 -4.94
C THR A 272 21.94 -9.14 -3.70
N ARG A 273 22.88 -8.21 -3.82
CA ARG A 273 23.69 -7.72 -2.71
C ARG A 273 22.78 -7.08 -1.64
N LEU A 274 21.86 -6.18 -2.05
CA LEU A 274 20.93 -5.54 -1.11
C LEU A 274 20.09 -6.58 -0.37
N PHE A 275 19.59 -7.61 -1.08
CA PHE A 275 18.82 -8.67 -0.44
C PHE A 275 19.65 -9.44 0.60
N THR A 276 20.90 -9.80 0.28
CA THR A 276 21.78 -10.53 1.18
C THR A 276 22.14 -9.68 2.40
N GLU A 277 22.66 -8.47 2.19
CA GLU A 277 23.08 -7.56 3.27
C GLU A 277 21.95 -7.24 4.24
N GLU A 278 20.77 -6.90 3.73
CA GLU A 278 19.62 -6.53 4.55
C GLU A 278 18.93 -7.77 5.18
N GLY A 279 19.03 -8.94 4.55
CA GLY A 279 18.53 -10.21 5.09
C GLY A 279 19.33 -10.66 6.32
N GLU A 280 20.62 -10.38 6.36
CA GLU A 280 21.53 -10.68 7.48
C GLU A 280 21.53 -9.57 8.55
N THR A 281 21.14 -8.35 8.17
CA THR A 281 21.16 -7.19 9.07
C THR A 281 19.85 -7.13 9.88
N PRO A 282 19.92 -7.10 11.21
CA PRO A 282 18.75 -6.88 12.05
C PRO A 282 18.07 -5.57 11.74
N GLN A 283 16.74 -5.55 11.86
CA GLN A 283 15.99 -4.30 11.74
C GLN A 283 16.49 -3.27 12.76
N PRO A 284 16.59 -1.97 12.39
CA PRO A 284 16.98 -0.90 13.31
C PRO A 284 16.15 -0.92 14.60
N ARG A 285 16.81 -0.76 15.75
CA ARG A 285 16.12 -0.77 17.06
C ARG A 285 15.44 0.54 17.38
N GLU A 286 15.92 1.63 16.79
CA GLU A 286 15.48 3.00 17.06
C GLU A 286 15.18 3.74 15.76
N ALA A 287 14.27 4.72 15.86
CA ALA A 287 13.95 5.61 14.75
C ALA A 287 15.06 6.64 14.52
N SER A 288 15.27 7.01 13.25
CA SER A 288 16.25 8.01 12.83
C SER A 288 15.54 9.25 12.31
N SER A 289 15.74 10.39 12.98
CA SER A 289 15.23 11.69 12.54
C SER A 289 15.75 12.07 11.15
N ALA A 290 17.05 11.81 10.88
CA ALA A 290 17.65 12.08 9.59
C ALA A 290 16.96 11.28 8.45
N ALA A 291 16.65 10.00 8.67
CA ALA A 291 15.92 9.20 7.68
C ALA A 291 14.48 9.68 7.51
N ALA A 292 13.83 10.17 8.58
CA ALA A 292 12.49 10.76 8.50
C ALA A 292 12.49 12.07 7.70
N GLU A 293 13.51 12.94 7.91
CA GLU A 293 13.69 14.16 7.14
C GLU A 293 13.92 13.87 5.64
N GLU A 294 14.70 12.83 5.32
CA GLU A 294 14.89 12.41 3.93
C GLU A 294 13.57 11.91 3.29
N MET A 295 12.73 11.19 4.03
CA MET A 295 11.43 10.77 3.54
C MET A 295 10.51 11.96 3.32
N GLN A 296 10.53 12.94 4.22
CA GLN A 296 9.80 14.19 4.06
C GLN A 296 10.24 14.93 2.81
N ALA A 297 11.55 15.14 2.64
CA ALA A 297 12.09 15.82 1.47
C ALA A 297 11.74 15.12 0.15
N ALA A 298 11.76 13.78 0.13
CA ALA A 298 11.34 12.99 -1.03
C ALA A 298 9.85 13.18 -1.33
N PHE A 299 9.00 13.20 -0.33
CA PHE A 299 7.57 13.46 -0.47
C PHE A 299 7.30 14.87 -0.99
N GLU A 300 7.94 15.90 -0.43
CA GLU A 300 7.80 17.30 -0.90
C GLU A 300 8.25 17.45 -2.34
N LYS A 301 9.33 16.79 -2.73
CA LYS A 301 9.79 16.75 -4.13
C LYS A 301 8.77 16.12 -5.06
N GLN A 302 8.12 15.05 -4.63
CA GLN A 302 7.06 14.38 -5.39
C GLN A 302 5.84 15.30 -5.53
N VAL A 303 5.39 15.93 -4.44
CA VAL A 303 4.30 16.91 -4.43
C VAL A 303 4.58 18.05 -5.42
N GLN A 304 5.79 18.62 -5.39
CA GLN A 304 6.19 19.69 -6.31
C GLN A 304 6.22 19.23 -7.77
N HIS A 305 6.67 18.00 -8.00
CA HIS A 305 6.69 17.41 -9.35
C HIS A 305 5.26 17.27 -9.90
N VAL A 306 4.35 16.66 -9.16
CA VAL A 306 2.94 16.47 -9.55
C VAL A 306 2.25 17.80 -9.79
N ALA A 307 2.39 18.78 -8.88
CA ALA A 307 1.83 20.11 -9.03
C ALA A 307 2.33 20.82 -10.32
N THR A 308 3.59 20.62 -10.65
CA THR A 308 4.19 21.19 -11.88
C THR A 308 3.61 20.53 -13.13
N VAL A 309 3.45 19.21 -13.14
CA VAL A 309 2.87 18.45 -14.26
C VAL A 309 1.40 18.85 -14.46
N GLU A 310 0.60 18.92 -13.39
CA GLU A 310 -0.79 19.39 -13.46
C GLU A 310 -0.90 20.80 -14.04
N SER A 311 -0.06 21.73 -13.58
CA SER A 311 -0.05 23.11 -14.09
C SER A 311 0.26 23.16 -15.58
N LYS A 312 1.22 22.37 -16.07
CA LYS A 312 1.56 22.27 -17.50
C LYS A 312 0.42 21.66 -18.30
N TYR A 313 -0.22 20.61 -17.76
CA TYR A 313 -1.35 19.95 -18.41
C TYR A 313 -2.55 20.91 -18.57
N GLU A 314 -2.92 21.66 -17.53
CA GLU A 314 -4.01 22.61 -17.61
C GLU A 314 -3.72 23.77 -18.60
N LYS A 315 -2.48 24.25 -18.66
CA LYS A 315 -2.06 25.23 -19.68
C LYS A 315 -2.18 24.67 -21.10
N ALA A 316 -1.71 23.44 -21.33
CA ALA A 316 -1.84 22.78 -22.63
C ALA A 316 -3.30 22.60 -23.05
N LYS A 317 -4.16 22.18 -22.13
CA LYS A 317 -5.61 22.03 -22.34
C LYS A 317 -6.29 23.37 -22.72
N GLN A 318 -5.91 24.46 -22.06
CA GLN A 318 -6.40 25.81 -22.42
C GLN A 318 -5.99 26.20 -23.83
N ILE A 319 -4.71 25.99 -24.21
CA ILE A 319 -4.20 26.27 -25.56
C ILE A 319 -4.95 25.47 -26.62
N ILE A 320 -5.15 24.17 -26.39
CA ILE A 320 -5.91 23.27 -27.28
C ILE A 320 -7.35 23.78 -27.46
N THR A 321 -7.97 24.25 -26.40
CA THR A 321 -9.34 24.78 -26.42
C THR A 321 -9.43 26.06 -27.25
N ILE A 322 -8.44 26.94 -27.13
CA ILE A 322 -8.34 28.19 -27.92
C ILE A 322 -8.17 27.85 -29.42
N LEU A 323 -7.20 26.99 -29.75
CA LEU A 323 -6.92 26.60 -31.12
C LEU A 323 -8.14 25.91 -31.80
N ARG A 324 -8.89 25.08 -31.06
CA ARG A 324 -10.12 24.47 -31.59
C ARG A 324 -11.19 25.53 -31.92
N LYS A 325 -11.36 26.56 -31.08
CA LYS A 325 -12.31 27.65 -31.33
C LYS A 325 -11.90 28.48 -32.56
N GLU A 326 -10.60 28.79 -32.71
CA GLU A 326 -10.08 29.53 -33.88
C GLU A 326 -10.27 28.77 -35.19
N THR A 327 -10.03 27.43 -35.14
CA THR A 327 -10.20 26.58 -36.35
C THR A 327 -11.70 26.48 -36.72
N ALA A 328 -12.59 26.32 -35.74
CA ALA A 328 -14.04 26.31 -36.02
C ALA A 328 -14.54 27.64 -36.59
N GLY A 329 -14.04 28.77 -36.06
CA GLY A 329 -14.41 30.11 -36.57
C GLY A 329 -13.95 30.35 -38.02
N ARG A 330 -12.77 29.84 -38.40
CA ARG A 330 -12.27 29.93 -39.79
C ARG A 330 -13.09 29.09 -40.75
N THR A 331 -13.55 27.90 -40.35
CA THR A 331 -14.38 27.05 -41.21
C THR A 331 -15.75 27.67 -41.49
N THR A 332 -16.33 28.40 -40.50
CA THR A 332 -17.60 29.12 -40.67
C THR A 332 -17.49 30.39 -41.51
N SER A 333 -16.31 31.00 -41.58
CA SER A 333 -16.07 32.20 -42.42
C SER A 333 -15.75 31.91 -43.88
N MET A 334 -15.58 30.65 -44.25
CA MET A 334 -15.30 30.17 -45.61
C MET A 334 -16.52 29.55 -46.31
N GLN A 335 -17.67 29.50 -45.66
CA GLN A 335 -18.97 29.18 -46.21
C GLN A 335 -19.78 30.47 -46.43
#